data_8631360a1e47fee647767406e8af208c
#
_entry.id   8631360a1e47fee647767406e8af208c
#
_cell.length_a   1.000
_cell.length_b   1.000
_cell.length_c   1.000
_cell.angle_alpha   90.00
_cell.angle_beta   90.00
_cell.angle_gamma   90.00
#
_symmetry.space_group_name_H-M   'P 1'
#
loop_
_entity.id
_entity.type
_entity.pdbx_description
1 polymer ?
#
loop_
_entity_poly.entity_id
_entity_poly.type
_entity_poly.pdbx_seq_one_letter_code
_entity_poly.pdbx_strand_id
1 'polypeptide(L)'
;MAYKMGIMKTVGIIGGLGPETTSEFYLDIIFSCQRKDKSARPGIIIASVPLPYEIEEDLILRNEGSDRYIPYLVAEAQRLEQAGADFIVMPCNSLHIFINQIRKSVSIPVLSIIEETVKFLKRENFGSVGIVSTSATIKNKLYENAFAENNIQYIAPDELQQARMGKFILNLVTGQQKNRDRDELISIIGDFEDKNVDCVILACTDLQLLIPQHTKLKIFDTMKILADSTTEAILA
;
A
#
# COMPACT_ATOMS: atom_id res chain seq x y z
N MET A 1 -40.75 1.18 -11.41
CA MET A 1 -39.89 1.48 -10.27
C MET A 1 -38.57 2.04 -10.80
N ALA A 2 -38.35 3.35 -10.68
CA ALA A 2 -37.08 3.93 -11.07
C ALA A 2 -36.03 3.51 -10.01
N TYR A 3 -35.09 2.68 -10.38
CA TYR A 3 -33.90 2.41 -9.56
C TYR A 3 -33.19 3.76 -9.35
N LYS A 4 -33.17 4.27 -8.12
CA LYS A 4 -32.19 5.27 -7.72
C LYS A 4 -30.83 4.57 -7.75
N MET A 5 -30.16 4.57 -8.89
CA MET A 5 -28.74 4.27 -8.95
C MET A 5 -28.06 5.37 -8.15
N GLY A 6 -27.55 5.05 -6.96
CA GLY A 6 -26.57 5.86 -6.30
C GLY A 6 -25.41 6.03 -7.28
N ILE A 7 -25.00 7.27 -7.55
CA ILE A 7 -23.88 7.52 -8.45
C ILE A 7 -22.64 7.07 -7.67
N MET A 8 -22.03 5.94 -8.07
CA MET A 8 -20.75 5.50 -7.52
C MET A 8 -19.70 6.58 -7.78
N LYS A 9 -18.86 6.85 -6.79
CA LYS A 9 -17.73 7.78 -6.97
C LYS A 9 -16.67 7.17 -7.89
N THR A 10 -16.02 8.03 -8.65
CA THR A 10 -14.88 7.67 -9.50
C THR A 10 -13.58 7.81 -8.71
N VAL A 11 -12.81 6.72 -8.60
CA VAL A 11 -11.50 6.75 -7.97
C VAL A 11 -10.39 7.06 -8.98
N GLY A 12 -9.47 7.95 -8.61
CA GLY A 12 -8.19 8.15 -9.28
C GLY A 12 -7.08 7.34 -8.61
N ILE A 13 -6.34 6.57 -9.38
CA ILE A 13 -5.21 5.76 -8.87
C ILE A 13 -3.91 6.36 -9.39
N ILE A 14 -3.04 6.84 -8.48
CA ILE A 14 -1.63 7.11 -8.80
C ILE A 14 -0.93 5.75 -8.83
N GLY A 15 -0.75 5.22 -10.03
CA GLY A 15 -0.22 3.87 -10.28
C GLY A 15 1.14 3.88 -10.97
N GLY A 16 1.59 2.71 -11.38
CA GLY A 16 2.89 2.54 -12.05
C GLY A 16 4.09 2.49 -11.10
N LEU A 17 3.84 2.36 -9.81
CA LEU A 17 4.82 2.39 -8.70
C LEU A 17 4.86 1.06 -7.88
N GLY A 18 4.85 -0.08 -8.44
CA GLY A 18 4.98 -0.93 -9.54
C GLY A 18 3.70 -1.21 -10.35
N PRO A 19 3.90 -1.53 -11.62
CA PRO A 19 2.81 -1.79 -12.56
C PRO A 19 2.01 -3.05 -12.24
N GLU A 20 2.65 -4.12 -11.81
CA GLU A 20 1.98 -5.37 -11.39
C GLU A 20 1.04 -5.11 -10.22
N THR A 21 1.56 -4.48 -9.17
CA THR A 21 0.79 -4.08 -7.98
C THR A 21 -0.41 -3.20 -8.35
N THR A 22 -0.21 -2.25 -9.28
CA THR A 22 -1.31 -1.39 -9.76
C THR A 22 -2.40 -2.21 -10.46
N SER A 23 -2.02 -3.20 -11.26
CA SER A 23 -2.95 -4.09 -11.95
C SER A 23 -3.77 -4.93 -10.97
N GLU A 24 -3.13 -5.50 -9.96
CA GLU A 24 -3.81 -6.29 -8.92
C GLU A 24 -4.73 -5.42 -8.07
N PHE A 25 -4.30 -4.23 -7.69
CA PHE A 25 -5.11 -3.27 -6.96
C PHE A 25 -6.38 -2.87 -7.73
N TYR A 26 -6.26 -2.63 -9.03
CA TYR A 26 -7.41 -2.40 -9.91
C TYR A 26 -8.39 -3.56 -9.89
N LEU A 27 -7.90 -4.79 -10.06
CA LEU A 27 -8.74 -5.99 -10.06
C LEU A 27 -9.41 -6.22 -8.70
N ASP A 28 -8.70 -5.98 -7.61
CA ASP A 28 -9.24 -6.07 -6.25
C ASP A 28 -10.42 -5.13 -6.03
N ILE A 29 -10.31 -3.88 -6.48
CA ILE A 29 -11.41 -2.91 -6.40
C ILE A 29 -12.60 -3.39 -7.24
N ILE A 30 -12.37 -3.78 -8.50
CA ILE A 30 -13.43 -4.24 -9.42
C ILE A 30 -14.19 -5.41 -8.79
N PHE A 31 -13.49 -6.43 -8.31
CA PHE A 31 -14.13 -7.62 -7.74
C PHE A 31 -14.76 -7.35 -6.37
N SER A 32 -14.16 -6.45 -5.56
CA SER A 32 -14.75 -6.04 -4.27
C SER A 32 -16.05 -5.25 -4.46
N CYS A 33 -16.08 -4.30 -5.39
CA CYS A 33 -17.33 -3.61 -5.76
C CYS A 33 -18.38 -4.59 -6.27
N GLN A 34 -18.01 -5.51 -7.16
CA GLN A 34 -18.96 -6.51 -7.70
C GLN A 34 -19.55 -7.42 -6.63
N ARG A 35 -18.78 -7.75 -5.57
CA ARG A 35 -19.30 -8.55 -4.45
C ARG A 35 -20.32 -7.78 -3.60
N LYS A 36 -20.11 -6.46 -3.43
CA LYS A 36 -20.96 -5.60 -2.59
C LYS A 36 -22.16 -5.03 -3.35
N ASP A 37 -21.97 -4.63 -4.59
CA ASP A 37 -23.00 -4.07 -5.45
C ASP A 37 -22.82 -4.56 -6.90
N LYS A 38 -23.85 -5.22 -7.44
CA LYS A 38 -23.86 -5.76 -8.81
C LYS A 38 -24.54 -4.83 -9.82
N SER A 39 -24.98 -3.64 -9.39
CA SER A 39 -25.75 -2.73 -10.25
C SER A 39 -24.92 -2.14 -11.38
N ALA A 40 -23.63 -1.81 -11.09
CA ALA A 40 -22.72 -1.24 -12.06
C ALA A 40 -21.25 -1.57 -11.71
N ARG A 41 -20.36 -1.30 -12.65
CA ARG A 41 -18.92 -1.27 -12.40
C ARG A 41 -18.51 0.12 -11.91
N PRO A 42 -17.53 0.22 -10.97
CA PRO A 42 -17.04 1.52 -10.50
C PRO A 42 -16.30 2.28 -11.62
N GLY A 43 -16.36 3.61 -11.57
CA GLY A 43 -15.47 4.48 -12.35
C GLY A 43 -14.06 4.44 -11.78
N ILE A 44 -13.06 4.10 -12.59
CA ILE A 44 -11.65 4.07 -12.18
C ILE A 44 -10.80 4.76 -13.25
N ILE A 45 -9.96 5.69 -12.82
CA ILE A 45 -8.97 6.36 -13.67
C ILE A 45 -7.59 6.00 -13.11
N ILE A 46 -6.71 5.44 -13.93
CA ILE A 46 -5.35 5.10 -13.53
C ILE A 46 -4.38 6.01 -14.25
N ALA A 47 -3.61 6.79 -13.49
CA ALA A 47 -2.47 7.53 -13.99
C ALA A 47 -1.19 6.74 -13.67
N SER A 48 -0.61 6.10 -14.68
CA SER A 48 0.68 5.44 -14.54
C SER A 48 1.79 6.48 -14.57
N VAL A 49 2.52 6.62 -13.46
CA VAL A 49 3.58 7.61 -13.30
C VAL A 49 4.69 7.35 -14.33
N PRO A 50 5.00 8.29 -15.23
CA PRO A 50 6.05 8.13 -16.22
C PRO A 50 7.44 8.39 -15.62
N LEU A 51 7.81 7.54 -14.63
CA LEU A 51 9.04 7.71 -13.87
C LEU A 51 10.26 7.22 -14.67
N PRO A 52 11.35 8.00 -14.77
CA PRO A 52 12.62 7.49 -15.26
C PRO A 52 13.16 6.36 -14.38
N TYR A 53 13.54 5.23 -14.98
CA TYR A 53 14.08 4.07 -14.26
C TYR A 53 15.26 4.42 -13.32
N GLU A 54 16.10 5.38 -13.71
CA GLU A 54 17.21 5.86 -12.88
C GLU A 54 16.76 6.37 -11.50
N ILE A 55 15.60 7.06 -11.43
CA ILE A 55 15.06 7.56 -10.16
C ILE A 55 14.60 6.40 -9.28
N GLU A 56 13.99 5.39 -9.89
CA GLU A 56 13.54 4.19 -9.19
C GLU A 56 14.73 3.37 -8.66
N GLU A 57 15.76 3.16 -9.50
CA GLU A 57 16.98 2.46 -9.11
C GLU A 57 17.70 3.17 -7.96
N ASP A 58 17.84 4.50 -7.99
CA ASP A 58 18.48 5.27 -6.92
C ASP A 58 17.73 5.10 -5.60
N LEU A 59 16.40 5.11 -5.62
CA LEU A 59 15.59 4.90 -4.42
C LEU A 59 15.71 3.47 -3.89
N ILE A 60 15.59 2.46 -4.77
CA ILE A 60 15.57 1.05 -4.37
C ILE A 60 16.95 0.60 -3.90
N LEU A 61 18.00 0.91 -4.67
CA LEU A 61 19.35 0.39 -4.42
C LEU A 61 20.14 1.23 -3.41
N ARG A 62 19.96 2.55 -3.43
CA ARG A 62 20.77 3.50 -2.64
C ARG A 62 19.97 4.17 -1.53
N ASN A 63 18.65 4.09 -1.59
CA ASN A 63 17.73 4.85 -0.72
C ASN A 63 17.97 6.36 -0.80
N GLU A 64 18.21 6.86 -2.03
CA GLU A 64 18.52 8.26 -2.33
C GLU A 64 17.53 8.85 -3.34
N GLY A 65 17.46 10.18 -3.44
CA GLY A 65 16.71 10.89 -4.46
C GLY A 65 15.20 10.72 -4.40
N SER A 66 14.63 10.37 -3.25
CA SER A 66 13.18 10.19 -3.11
C SER A 66 12.38 11.45 -3.44
N ASP A 67 12.93 12.65 -3.19
CA ASP A 67 12.34 13.94 -3.52
C ASP A 67 12.13 14.15 -5.03
N ARG A 68 12.89 13.46 -5.87
CA ARG A 68 12.74 13.47 -7.34
C ARG A 68 11.38 12.90 -7.79
N TYR A 69 10.68 12.14 -6.93
CA TYR A 69 9.32 11.65 -7.21
C TYR A 69 8.25 12.74 -7.12
N ILE A 70 8.46 13.78 -6.30
CA ILE A 70 7.44 14.79 -5.96
C ILE A 70 6.78 15.40 -7.22
N PRO A 71 7.55 15.93 -8.22
CA PRO A 71 6.93 16.56 -9.38
C PRO A 71 6.05 15.57 -10.18
N TYR A 72 6.44 14.31 -10.28
CA TYR A 72 5.66 13.29 -10.97
C TYR A 72 4.37 12.95 -10.21
N LEU A 73 4.46 12.72 -8.90
CA LEU A 73 3.29 12.41 -8.07
C LEU A 73 2.27 13.54 -8.06
N VAL A 74 2.74 14.77 -7.94
CA VAL A 74 1.89 15.98 -7.98
C VAL A 74 1.23 16.14 -9.34
N ALA A 75 1.98 15.97 -10.43
CA ALA A 75 1.43 16.08 -11.78
C ALA A 75 0.34 15.03 -12.04
N GLU A 76 0.54 13.78 -11.61
CA GLU A 76 -0.45 12.75 -11.82
C GLU A 76 -1.67 12.93 -10.90
N ALA A 77 -1.50 13.41 -9.67
CA ALA A 77 -2.63 13.76 -8.81
C ALA A 77 -3.52 14.85 -9.44
N GLN A 78 -2.92 15.92 -9.94
CA GLN A 78 -3.64 17.00 -10.63
C GLN A 78 -4.32 16.51 -11.92
N ARG A 79 -3.67 15.63 -12.68
CA ARG A 79 -4.25 15.01 -13.88
C ARG A 79 -5.48 14.16 -13.54
N LEU A 80 -5.44 13.39 -12.46
CA LEU A 80 -6.56 12.58 -11.99
C LEU A 80 -7.76 13.46 -11.58
N GLU A 81 -7.51 14.54 -10.84
CA GLU A 81 -8.55 15.50 -10.48
C GLU A 81 -9.17 16.14 -11.72
N GLN A 82 -8.36 16.61 -12.67
CA GLN A 82 -8.83 17.20 -13.95
C GLN A 82 -9.60 16.20 -14.80
N ALA A 83 -9.28 14.90 -14.72
CA ALA A 83 -9.98 13.84 -15.42
C ALA A 83 -11.32 13.44 -14.75
N GLY A 84 -11.67 14.06 -13.61
CA GLY A 84 -12.95 13.88 -12.94
C GLY A 84 -12.96 12.76 -11.89
N ALA A 85 -11.82 12.46 -11.28
CA ALA A 85 -11.79 11.61 -10.09
C ALA A 85 -12.44 12.35 -8.90
N ASP A 86 -13.25 11.65 -8.11
CA ASP A 86 -13.87 12.19 -6.89
C ASP A 86 -12.93 12.11 -5.69
N PHE A 87 -11.99 11.18 -5.71
CA PHE A 87 -10.92 11.04 -4.71
C PHE A 87 -9.74 10.25 -5.30
N ILE A 88 -8.59 10.32 -4.63
CA ILE A 88 -7.34 9.71 -5.10
C ILE A 88 -6.83 8.67 -4.10
N VAL A 89 -6.20 7.61 -4.61
CA VAL A 89 -5.44 6.62 -3.87
C VAL A 89 -4.08 6.37 -4.52
N MET A 90 -3.10 5.94 -3.72
CA MET A 90 -1.77 5.55 -4.18
C MET A 90 -1.37 4.22 -3.52
N PRO A 91 -1.41 3.08 -4.24
CA PRO A 91 -1.05 1.77 -3.70
C PRO A 91 0.48 1.58 -3.62
N CYS A 92 1.15 2.42 -2.83
CA CYS A 92 2.60 2.38 -2.59
C CYS A 92 2.89 2.90 -1.18
N ASN A 93 3.46 2.08 -0.30
CA ASN A 93 3.75 2.49 1.07
C ASN A 93 4.87 3.54 1.15
N SER A 94 6.02 3.26 0.53
CA SER A 94 7.23 4.07 0.68
C SER A 94 7.05 5.53 0.25
N LEU A 95 6.28 5.77 -0.80
CA LEU A 95 6.05 7.12 -1.33
C LEU A 95 5.00 7.92 -0.54
N HIS A 96 4.38 7.33 0.49
CA HIS A 96 3.51 8.08 1.41
C HIS A 96 4.26 9.12 2.25
N ILE A 97 5.60 9.15 2.22
CA ILE A 97 6.36 10.30 2.73
C ILE A 97 5.94 11.62 2.06
N PHE A 98 5.38 11.54 0.85
CA PHE A 98 4.95 12.71 0.07
C PHE A 98 3.43 12.92 0.07
N ILE A 99 2.69 12.20 0.91
CA ILE A 99 1.21 12.29 0.94
C ILE A 99 0.71 13.73 1.17
N ASN A 100 1.41 14.51 2.00
CA ASN A 100 1.04 15.89 2.28
C ASN A 100 1.28 16.82 1.07
N GLN A 101 2.32 16.57 0.27
CA GLN A 101 2.56 17.32 -0.97
C GLN A 101 1.46 17.00 -2.00
N ILE A 102 1.09 15.74 -2.14
CA ILE A 102 -0.02 15.31 -2.99
C ILE A 102 -1.32 15.96 -2.54
N ARG A 103 -1.68 15.87 -1.25
CA ARG A 103 -2.89 16.49 -0.69
C ARG A 103 -2.96 18.00 -0.90
N LYS A 104 -1.83 18.69 -0.84
CA LYS A 104 -1.77 20.15 -1.09
C LYS A 104 -1.92 20.53 -2.57
N SER A 105 -1.74 19.60 -3.47
CA SER A 105 -1.76 19.86 -4.92
C SER A 105 -3.13 19.70 -5.57
N VAL A 106 -4.11 19.13 -4.85
CA VAL A 106 -5.48 18.84 -5.31
C VAL A 106 -6.51 19.28 -4.28
N SER A 107 -7.75 19.48 -4.71
CA SER A 107 -8.88 19.82 -3.82
C SER A 107 -9.70 18.60 -3.39
N ILE A 108 -9.60 17.49 -4.10
CA ILE A 108 -10.31 16.24 -3.80
C ILE A 108 -9.57 15.43 -2.73
N PRO A 109 -10.30 14.59 -1.96
CA PRO A 109 -9.70 13.75 -0.92
C PRO A 109 -8.62 12.82 -1.47
N VAL A 110 -7.54 12.62 -0.69
CA VAL A 110 -6.49 11.61 -0.97
C VAL A 110 -6.44 10.66 0.22
N LEU A 111 -6.83 9.40 0.01
CA LEU A 111 -6.76 8.36 1.04
C LEU A 111 -5.31 7.91 1.24
N SER A 112 -4.92 7.70 2.48
CA SER A 112 -3.59 7.21 2.83
C SER A 112 -3.63 5.73 3.19
N ILE A 113 -2.79 4.92 2.55
CA ILE A 113 -2.62 3.49 2.89
C ILE A 113 -2.27 3.30 4.37
N ILE A 114 -1.50 4.23 4.95
CA ILE A 114 -1.09 4.19 6.36
C ILE A 114 -2.28 4.46 7.28
N GLU A 115 -3.05 5.53 7.00
CA GLU A 115 -4.24 5.88 7.78
C GLU A 115 -5.31 4.79 7.68
N GLU A 116 -5.53 4.22 6.51
CA GLU A 116 -6.50 3.13 6.32
C GLU A 116 -6.05 1.84 7.04
N THR A 117 -4.73 1.56 7.06
CA THR A 117 -4.18 0.45 7.85
C THR A 117 -4.43 0.66 9.35
N VAL A 118 -4.19 1.86 9.87
CA VAL A 118 -4.47 2.18 11.27
C VAL A 118 -5.97 2.04 11.60
N LYS A 119 -6.85 2.54 10.74
CA LYS A 119 -8.31 2.38 10.92
C LYS A 119 -8.71 0.90 10.95
N PHE A 120 -8.14 0.10 10.05
CA PHE A 120 -8.35 -1.34 10.02
C PHE A 120 -7.93 -2.01 11.33
N LEU A 121 -6.71 -1.75 11.81
CA LEU A 121 -6.18 -2.33 13.04
C LEU A 121 -7.06 -1.97 14.26
N LYS A 122 -7.53 -0.73 14.34
CA LYS A 122 -8.44 -0.28 15.42
C LYS A 122 -9.80 -0.98 15.34
N ARG A 123 -10.35 -1.14 14.14
CA ARG A 123 -11.63 -1.84 13.93
C ARG A 123 -11.56 -3.30 14.35
N GLU A 124 -10.43 -3.96 14.07
CA GLU A 124 -10.17 -5.35 14.45
C GLU A 124 -9.69 -5.51 15.91
N ASN A 125 -9.51 -4.40 16.66
CA ASN A 125 -8.98 -4.35 18.02
C ASN A 125 -7.57 -4.95 18.16
N PHE A 126 -6.71 -4.78 17.15
CA PHE A 126 -5.30 -5.16 17.21
C PHE A 126 -4.48 -4.06 17.86
N GLY A 127 -3.82 -4.37 18.98
CA GLY A 127 -3.01 -3.43 19.74
C GLY A 127 -1.50 -3.62 19.60
N SER A 128 -1.06 -4.77 19.07
CA SER A 128 0.35 -5.11 18.86
C SER A 128 0.56 -5.79 17.50
N VAL A 129 1.43 -5.25 16.66
CA VAL A 129 1.62 -5.75 15.30
C VAL A 129 3.08 -5.99 14.95
N GLY A 130 3.36 -7.07 14.20
CA GLY A 130 4.60 -7.22 13.46
C GLY A 130 4.50 -6.45 12.14
N ILE A 131 5.51 -5.64 11.80
CA ILE A 131 5.51 -4.91 10.52
C ILE A 131 6.67 -5.35 9.64
N VAL A 132 6.37 -5.74 8.42
CA VAL A 132 7.36 -6.11 7.39
C VAL A 132 7.27 -5.11 6.25
N SER A 133 8.36 -4.35 6.01
CA SER A 133 8.34 -3.23 5.07
C SER A 133 9.72 -2.95 4.45
N THR A 134 9.77 -2.03 3.49
CA THR A 134 11.04 -1.56 2.92
C THR A 134 11.84 -0.76 3.95
N SER A 135 13.17 -0.71 3.76
CA SER A 135 14.05 0.14 4.57
C SER A 135 13.65 1.62 4.50
N ALA A 136 13.14 2.09 3.36
CA ALA A 136 12.65 3.46 3.21
C ALA A 136 11.46 3.74 4.13
N THR A 137 10.49 2.82 4.21
CA THR A 137 9.32 2.93 5.08
C THR A 137 9.72 3.02 6.57
N ILE A 138 10.67 2.16 7.00
CA ILE A 138 11.18 2.16 8.39
C ILE A 138 11.97 3.44 8.69
N LYS A 139 12.96 3.79 7.86
CA LYS A 139 13.81 4.97 8.07
C LYS A 139 13.01 6.28 8.15
N ASN A 140 11.95 6.39 7.37
CA ASN A 140 11.08 7.57 7.37
C ASN A 140 9.97 7.50 8.45
N LYS A 141 9.97 6.46 9.29
CA LYS A 141 9.02 6.29 10.41
C LYS A 141 7.54 6.42 10.00
N LEU A 142 7.21 5.95 8.79
CA LEU A 142 5.88 6.17 8.21
C LEU A 142 4.77 5.55 9.05
N TYR A 143 4.97 4.32 9.54
CA TYR A 143 4.02 3.65 10.43
C TYR A 143 4.27 3.94 11.90
N GLU A 144 5.53 4.15 12.31
CA GLU A 144 5.89 4.42 13.72
C GLU A 144 5.09 5.58 14.29
N ASN A 145 5.08 6.71 13.59
CA ASN A 145 4.36 7.90 14.03
C ASN A 145 2.85 7.64 14.10
N ALA A 146 2.27 7.03 13.06
CA ALA A 146 0.85 6.72 13.01
C ALA A 146 0.42 5.71 14.09
N PHE A 147 1.26 4.72 14.39
CA PHE A 147 1.01 3.74 15.44
C PHE A 147 1.12 4.37 16.83
N ALA A 148 2.14 5.19 17.08
CA ALA A 148 2.32 5.90 18.35
C ALA A 148 1.12 6.79 18.66
N GLU A 149 0.64 7.57 17.69
CA GLU A 149 -0.55 8.44 17.84
C GLU A 149 -1.84 7.66 18.15
N ASN A 150 -1.88 6.37 17.79
CA ASN A 150 -3.06 5.50 17.95
C ASN A 150 -2.90 4.43 19.04
N ASN A 151 -1.83 4.48 19.85
CA ASN A 151 -1.50 3.51 20.91
C ASN A 151 -1.39 2.07 20.39
N ILE A 152 -0.88 1.89 19.18
CA ILE A 152 -0.57 0.57 18.59
C ILE A 152 0.91 0.30 18.81
N GLN A 153 1.23 -0.79 19.48
CA GLN A 153 2.60 -1.28 19.61
C GLN A 153 3.03 -1.97 18.32
N TYR A 154 4.29 -1.84 17.93
CA TYR A 154 4.78 -2.56 16.77
C TYR A 154 6.18 -3.14 17.00
N ILE A 155 6.48 -4.20 16.28
CA ILE A 155 7.79 -4.84 16.21
C ILE A 155 8.18 -4.91 14.74
N ALA A 156 9.37 -4.38 14.42
CA ALA A 156 9.97 -4.49 13.11
C ALA A 156 11.08 -5.56 13.10
N PRO A 157 11.48 -6.09 11.93
CA PRO A 157 12.67 -6.91 11.78
C PRO A 157 13.92 -6.18 12.28
N ASP A 158 14.88 -6.94 12.77
CA ASP A 158 16.19 -6.38 13.14
C ASP A 158 16.99 -5.92 11.89
N GLU A 159 18.13 -5.28 12.10
CA GLU A 159 18.95 -4.73 11.01
C GLU A 159 19.40 -5.81 10.01
N LEU A 160 19.74 -7.01 10.51
CA LEU A 160 20.19 -8.12 9.66
C LEU A 160 19.02 -8.69 8.84
N GLN A 161 17.87 -8.86 9.45
CA GLN A 161 16.63 -9.26 8.79
C GLN A 161 16.20 -8.21 7.75
N GLN A 162 16.27 -6.93 8.12
CA GLN A 162 15.93 -5.82 7.22
C GLN A 162 16.86 -5.77 6.00
N ALA A 163 18.15 -6.04 6.18
CA ALA A 163 19.11 -6.11 5.06
C ALA A 163 18.82 -7.30 4.11
N ARG A 164 18.39 -8.44 4.67
CA ARG A 164 17.93 -9.60 3.86
C ARG A 164 16.65 -9.30 3.11
N MET A 165 15.69 -8.65 3.77
CA MET A 165 14.45 -8.19 3.15
C MET A 165 14.71 -7.27 1.96
N GLY A 166 15.61 -6.31 2.08
CA GLY A 166 15.98 -5.42 0.98
C GLY A 166 16.41 -6.17 -0.28
N LYS A 167 17.12 -7.30 -0.12
CA LYS A 167 17.55 -8.13 -1.25
C LYS A 167 16.39 -8.85 -1.93
N PHE A 168 15.48 -9.47 -1.18
CA PHE A 168 14.39 -10.18 -1.81
C PHE A 168 13.29 -9.24 -2.33
N ILE A 169 13.07 -8.08 -1.70
CA ILE A 169 12.19 -7.05 -2.27
C ILE A 169 12.74 -6.56 -3.62
N LEU A 170 14.07 -6.34 -3.73
CA LEU A 170 14.68 -6.01 -5.00
C LEU A 170 14.47 -7.11 -6.05
N ASN A 171 14.61 -8.40 -5.67
CA ASN A 171 14.33 -9.51 -6.57
C ASN A 171 12.88 -9.49 -7.07
N LEU A 172 11.91 -9.15 -6.21
CA LEU A 172 10.50 -9.02 -6.58
C LEU A 172 10.29 -7.90 -7.60
N VAL A 173 10.75 -6.70 -7.29
CA VAL A 173 10.57 -5.51 -8.16
C VAL A 173 11.24 -5.68 -9.52
N THR A 174 12.33 -6.45 -9.59
CA THR A 174 13.05 -6.72 -10.86
C THR A 174 12.60 -8.01 -11.56
N GLY A 175 11.55 -8.69 -11.07
CA GLY A 175 11.07 -9.95 -11.65
C GLY A 175 12.05 -11.12 -11.51
N GLN A 176 12.98 -11.06 -10.56
CA GLN A 176 14.02 -12.06 -10.32
C GLN A 176 13.79 -12.86 -9.03
N GLN A 177 12.53 -12.98 -8.58
CA GLN A 177 12.16 -13.68 -7.36
C GLN A 177 12.63 -15.14 -7.36
N LYS A 178 13.01 -15.63 -6.17
CA LYS A 178 13.51 -16.98 -5.94
C LYS A 178 12.67 -17.67 -4.86
N ASN A 179 12.59 -18.99 -4.90
CA ASN A 179 11.85 -19.74 -3.87
C ASN A 179 12.34 -19.43 -2.44
N ARG A 180 13.65 -19.25 -2.26
CA ARG A 180 14.25 -18.87 -0.97
C ARG A 180 13.76 -17.51 -0.43
N ASP A 181 13.31 -16.61 -1.29
CA ASP A 181 12.83 -15.28 -0.88
C ASP A 181 11.54 -15.42 -0.06
N ARG A 182 10.70 -16.39 -0.43
CA ARG A 182 9.52 -16.77 0.36
C ARG A 182 9.89 -17.40 1.70
N ASP A 183 10.87 -18.32 1.70
CA ASP A 183 11.30 -19.01 2.93
C ASP A 183 11.91 -17.99 3.92
N GLU A 184 12.64 -17.01 3.44
CA GLU A 184 13.17 -15.89 4.25
C GLU A 184 12.05 -15.05 4.86
N LEU A 185 11.03 -14.69 4.09
CA LEU A 185 9.86 -13.96 4.61
C LEU A 185 9.12 -14.75 5.68
N ILE A 186 8.93 -16.07 5.47
CA ILE A 186 8.30 -16.97 6.44
C ILE A 186 9.12 -17.01 7.74
N SER A 187 10.45 -17.08 7.63
CA SER A 187 11.34 -17.08 8.79
C SER A 187 11.20 -15.78 9.60
N ILE A 188 11.19 -14.62 8.93
CA ILE A 188 11.03 -13.31 9.58
C ILE A 188 9.66 -13.20 10.26
N ILE A 189 8.60 -13.69 9.62
CA ILE A 189 7.25 -13.69 10.21
C ILE A 189 7.20 -14.65 11.41
N GLY A 190 7.88 -15.80 11.32
CA GLY A 190 7.97 -16.77 12.43
C GLY A 190 8.59 -16.17 13.70
N ASP A 191 9.57 -15.30 13.56
CA ASP A 191 10.21 -14.62 14.70
C ASP A 191 9.26 -13.64 15.44
N PHE A 192 8.14 -13.27 14.84
CA PHE A 192 7.10 -12.49 15.51
C PHE A 192 6.15 -13.35 16.36
N GLU A 193 6.05 -14.66 16.08
CA GLU A 193 5.18 -15.57 16.84
C GLU A 193 5.53 -15.58 18.33
N ASP A 194 6.84 -15.54 18.67
CA ASP A 194 7.32 -15.54 20.03
C ASP A 194 7.23 -14.18 20.74
N LYS A 195 6.82 -13.13 20.01
CA LYS A 195 6.79 -11.73 20.48
C LYS A 195 5.37 -11.25 20.85
N ASN A 196 4.39 -12.14 20.89
CA ASN A 196 2.99 -11.84 21.26
C ASN A 196 2.37 -10.70 20.46
N VAL A 197 2.59 -10.65 19.14
CA VAL A 197 1.87 -9.73 18.27
C VAL A 197 0.51 -10.31 17.87
N ASP A 198 -0.49 -9.45 17.70
CA ASP A 198 -1.84 -9.85 17.30
C ASP A 198 -1.90 -10.30 15.83
N CYS A 199 -1.09 -9.64 14.99
CA CYS A 199 -1.02 -9.93 13.56
C CYS A 199 0.28 -9.38 12.95
N VAL A 200 0.51 -9.70 11.68
CA VAL A 200 1.59 -9.14 10.86
C VAL A 200 1.01 -8.30 9.74
N ILE A 201 1.58 -7.11 9.54
CA ILE A 201 1.24 -6.19 8.45
C ILE A 201 2.35 -6.23 7.40
N LEU A 202 2.00 -6.56 6.16
CA LEU A 202 2.88 -6.42 5.02
C LEU A 202 2.76 -4.98 4.48
N ALA A 203 3.71 -4.13 4.87
CA ALA A 203 3.77 -2.72 4.52
C ALA A 203 4.74 -2.45 3.34
N CYS A 204 4.77 -3.37 2.42
CA CYS A 204 5.34 -3.25 1.08
C CYS A 204 4.40 -4.00 0.13
N THR A 205 3.90 -3.32 -0.87
CA THR A 205 2.86 -3.85 -1.76
C THR A 205 3.32 -5.04 -2.61
N ASP A 206 4.64 -5.17 -2.85
CA ASP A 206 5.18 -6.31 -3.59
C ASP A 206 5.28 -7.59 -2.75
N LEU A 207 5.29 -7.49 -1.42
CA LEU A 207 5.39 -8.65 -0.52
C LEU A 207 4.17 -9.57 -0.60
N GLN A 208 3.01 -9.08 -1.06
CA GLN A 208 1.83 -9.91 -1.29
C GLN A 208 2.11 -11.09 -2.24
N LEU A 209 3.05 -10.92 -3.19
CA LEU A 209 3.45 -11.98 -4.12
C LEU A 209 4.12 -13.19 -3.41
N LEU A 210 4.57 -12.98 -2.18
CA LEU A 210 5.23 -13.99 -1.35
C LEU A 210 4.39 -14.48 -0.17
N ILE A 211 3.13 -14.03 -0.01
CA ILE A 211 2.32 -14.36 1.17
C ILE A 211 2.31 -15.88 1.42
N PRO A 212 2.78 -16.34 2.58
CA PRO A 212 2.73 -17.76 2.93
C PRO A 212 1.29 -18.19 3.24
N GLN A 213 0.90 -19.35 2.75
CA GLN A 213 -0.47 -19.87 2.93
C GLN A 213 -0.76 -20.43 4.33
N HIS A 214 0.29 -20.71 5.12
CA HIS A 214 0.15 -21.37 6.44
C HIS A 214 1.09 -20.71 7.44
N THR A 215 0.58 -19.71 8.16
CA THR A 215 1.23 -19.11 9.33
C THR A 215 0.30 -19.19 10.53
N LYS A 216 0.86 -19.23 11.74
CA LYS A 216 0.06 -19.17 12.98
C LYS A 216 -0.49 -17.76 13.19
N LEU A 217 0.27 -16.74 12.81
CA LEU A 217 -0.17 -15.35 12.87
C LEU A 217 -1.04 -14.97 11.66
N LYS A 218 -2.04 -14.15 11.90
CA LYS A 218 -2.80 -13.51 10.83
C LYS A 218 -1.90 -12.52 10.10
N ILE A 219 -1.88 -12.60 8.78
CA ILE A 219 -1.12 -11.69 7.92
C ILE A 219 -2.10 -10.81 7.15
N PHE A 220 -1.88 -9.52 7.17
CA PHE A 220 -2.67 -8.54 6.42
C PHE A 220 -1.79 -7.74 5.49
N ASP A 221 -2.23 -7.62 4.26
CA ASP A 221 -1.61 -6.81 3.23
C ASP A 221 -2.23 -5.41 3.21
N THR A 222 -1.39 -4.39 3.31
CA THR A 222 -1.82 -2.99 3.31
C THR A 222 -2.47 -2.57 2.00
N MET A 223 -2.07 -3.17 0.87
CA MET A 223 -2.72 -2.91 -0.42
C MET A 223 -4.16 -3.41 -0.41
N LYS A 224 -4.41 -4.61 0.13
CA LYS A 224 -5.76 -5.15 0.26
C LYS A 224 -6.63 -4.31 1.20
N ILE A 225 -6.07 -3.84 2.31
CA ILE A 225 -6.75 -2.92 3.23
C ILE A 225 -7.14 -1.64 2.49
N LEU A 226 -6.22 -1.05 1.71
CA LEU A 226 -6.51 0.14 0.91
C LEU A 226 -7.56 -0.14 -0.17
N ALA A 227 -7.55 -1.30 -0.83
CA ALA A 227 -8.54 -1.67 -1.83
C ALA A 227 -9.94 -1.79 -1.23
N ASP A 228 -10.05 -2.37 -0.02
CA ASP A 228 -11.33 -2.46 0.69
C ASP A 228 -11.85 -1.08 1.12
N SER A 229 -10.99 -0.21 1.67
CA SER A 229 -11.33 1.19 1.99
C SER A 229 -11.72 2.00 0.74
N THR A 230 -11.00 1.79 -0.37
CA THR A 230 -11.32 2.41 -1.67
C THR A 230 -12.70 1.97 -2.15
N THR A 231 -12.99 0.67 -2.03
CA THR A 231 -14.32 0.12 -2.39
C THR A 231 -15.42 0.74 -1.53
N GLU A 232 -15.20 0.90 -0.24
CA GLU A 232 -16.16 1.58 0.66
C GLU A 232 -16.38 3.04 0.26
N ALA A 233 -15.30 3.76 -0.09
CA ALA A 233 -15.40 5.15 -0.54
C ALA A 233 -16.12 5.30 -1.88
N ILE A 234 -15.98 4.35 -2.81
CA ILE A 234 -16.70 4.33 -4.10
C ILE A 234 -18.19 4.17 -3.90
N LEU A 235 -18.59 3.31 -2.95
CA LEU A 235 -19.98 2.94 -2.71
C LEU A 235 -20.73 3.86 -1.74
N ALA A 236 -20.02 4.81 -1.10
CA ALA A 236 -20.58 5.79 -0.16
C ALA A 236 -21.20 6.97 -0.88
#